data_a9084e46a99b096bb3c062609348a2a4
#
_entry.id   a9084e46a99b096bb3c062609348a2a4
#
_cell.length_a   1.000
_cell.length_b   1.000
_cell.length_c   1.000
_cell.angle_alpha   90.00
_cell.angle_beta   90.00
_cell.angle_gamma   90.00
#
_symmetry.space_group_name_H-M   'P 1'
#
loop_
_entity.id
_entity.type
_entity.pdbx_description
1 polymer ?
#
loop_
_entity_poly.entity_id
_entity_poly.type
_entity_poly.pdbx_seq_one_letter_code
_entity_poly.pdbx_strand_id
1 'polypeptide(L)'
;MGEIMNKLKFVFSAIVFSAGLVITTLAQAETIKIGVSFRMLSDVGYKHGELITDTVAKWNKEGTINGQKIDLTLYNDECKSEKGVANATKLAYQDKVHVIIGSSCSSVTLPMVPVSAKAKVPQIIPHSTNADITKKGSEYIFRVPVSSRFYKIVQGKFTAE
;
A
#
# COMPACT_ATOMS: atom_id res chain seq x y z
N MET A 1 -7.28 -66.77 22.35
CA MET A 1 -7.20 -65.50 23.13
C MET A 1 -6.15 -64.55 22.57
N GLY A 2 -5.03 -65.01 22.02
CA GLY A 2 -3.97 -64.16 21.46
C GLY A 2 -4.32 -63.44 20.14
N GLU A 3 -5.15 -64.05 19.31
CA GLU A 3 -5.49 -63.51 17.97
C GLU A 3 -6.44 -62.31 18.03
N ILE A 4 -7.36 -62.32 19.00
CA ILE A 4 -8.29 -61.23 19.21
C ILE A 4 -7.56 -59.97 19.78
N MET A 5 -6.57 -60.19 20.64
CA MET A 5 -5.76 -59.13 21.22
C MET A 5 -4.86 -58.42 20.17
N ASN A 6 -4.37 -59.18 19.18
CA ASN A 6 -3.56 -58.59 18.11
C ASN A 6 -4.42 -57.76 17.12
N LYS A 7 -5.61 -58.25 16.79
CA LYS A 7 -6.56 -57.46 15.95
C LYS A 7 -7.02 -56.17 16.63
N LEU A 8 -7.19 -56.22 17.96
CA LEU A 8 -7.56 -55.02 18.74
C LEU A 8 -6.44 -53.98 18.79
N LYS A 9 -5.19 -54.40 18.88
CA LYS A 9 -4.00 -53.48 18.85
C LYS A 9 -3.84 -52.82 17.47
N PHE A 10 -4.16 -53.54 16.37
CA PHE A 10 -4.08 -52.98 15.01
C PHE A 10 -5.18 -51.94 14.76
N VAL A 11 -6.39 -52.16 15.26
CA VAL A 11 -7.51 -51.20 15.15
C VAL A 11 -7.27 -49.97 15.97
N PHE A 12 -6.71 -50.11 17.19
CA PHE A 12 -6.36 -48.94 18.02
C PHE A 12 -5.19 -48.12 17.43
N SER A 13 -4.21 -48.77 16.78
CA SER A 13 -3.10 -48.09 16.11
C SER A 13 -3.54 -47.32 14.87
N ALA A 14 -4.53 -47.81 14.14
CA ALA A 14 -5.08 -47.16 12.95
C ALA A 14 -5.96 -45.95 13.30
N ILE A 15 -6.66 -45.98 14.45
CA ILE A 15 -7.51 -44.86 14.89
C ILE A 15 -6.68 -43.68 15.44
N VAL A 16 -5.55 -43.96 16.08
CA VAL A 16 -4.65 -42.92 16.60
C VAL A 16 -3.89 -42.20 15.47
N PHE A 17 -3.66 -42.85 14.32
CA PHE A 17 -2.96 -42.25 13.20
C PHE A 17 -3.86 -41.38 12.29
N SER A 18 -5.18 -41.53 12.37
CA SER A 18 -6.13 -40.71 11.60
C SER A 18 -6.59 -39.45 12.30
N ALA A 19 -6.32 -39.30 13.61
CA ALA A 19 -6.71 -38.13 14.41
C ALA A 19 -5.64 -37.03 14.47
N GLY A 20 -4.51 -37.20 13.81
CA GLY A 20 -3.29 -36.37 14.01
C GLY A 20 -3.00 -35.32 12.93
N LEU A 21 -3.79 -35.16 11.89
CA LEU A 21 -3.45 -34.19 10.84
C LEU A 21 -4.64 -33.30 10.41
N VAL A 22 -5.33 -32.71 11.38
CA VAL A 22 -5.99 -31.44 11.10
C VAL A 22 -4.91 -30.37 11.25
N ILE A 23 -4.08 -30.23 10.23
CA ILE A 23 -3.31 -29.00 10.02
C ILE A 23 -4.37 -27.95 9.72
N THR A 24 -4.84 -27.26 10.77
CA THR A 24 -5.47 -25.98 10.60
C THR A 24 -4.39 -25.07 10.02
N THR A 25 -4.34 -24.96 8.69
CA THR A 25 -3.71 -23.82 8.05
C THR A 25 -4.48 -22.61 8.58
N LEU A 26 -3.98 -22.03 9.67
CA LEU A 26 -4.33 -20.67 10.02
C LEU A 26 -3.93 -19.87 8.78
N ALA A 27 -4.91 -19.56 7.94
CA ALA A 27 -4.73 -18.61 6.86
C ALA A 27 -4.28 -17.32 7.54
N GLN A 28 -2.96 -17.14 7.60
CA GLN A 28 -2.37 -15.93 8.15
C GLN A 28 -2.84 -14.82 7.22
N ALA A 29 -3.70 -13.95 7.73
CA ALA A 29 -4.23 -12.84 6.95
C ALA A 29 -3.03 -12.09 6.34
N GLU A 30 -2.99 -12.05 5.01
CA GLU A 30 -1.86 -11.48 4.28
C GLU A 30 -1.69 -10.02 4.69
N THR A 31 -0.48 -9.63 5.08
CA THR A 31 -0.17 -8.28 5.50
C THR A 31 -0.21 -7.35 4.29
N ILE A 32 -0.95 -6.25 4.38
CA ILE A 32 -1.04 -5.25 3.32
C ILE A 32 0.19 -4.33 3.41
N LYS A 33 1.07 -4.39 2.42
CA LYS A 33 2.26 -3.53 2.35
C LYS A 33 1.93 -2.22 1.65
N ILE A 34 2.04 -1.11 2.39
CA ILE A 34 1.82 0.24 1.86
C ILE A 34 3.13 1.01 1.88
N GLY A 35 3.55 1.48 0.72
CA GLY A 35 4.71 2.36 0.58
C GLY A 35 4.28 3.82 0.43
N VAL A 36 4.93 4.71 1.14
CA VAL A 36 4.67 6.15 1.05
C VAL A 36 5.94 6.89 0.69
N SER A 37 5.89 7.69 -0.38
CA SER A 37 6.91 8.68 -0.68
C SER A 37 6.27 10.05 -0.64
N PHE A 38 6.63 10.82 0.36
CA PHE A 38 5.97 12.08 0.67
C PHE A 38 6.94 13.06 1.27
N ARG A 39 6.64 14.36 1.17
CA ARG A 39 7.33 15.38 1.96
C ARG A 39 6.85 15.27 3.40
N MET A 40 7.68 14.68 4.27
CA MET A 40 7.29 14.32 5.64
C MET A 40 7.06 15.53 6.55
N LEU A 41 7.81 16.62 6.32
CA LEU A 41 7.64 17.91 7.02
C LEU A 41 7.34 19.00 6.00
N SER A 42 6.22 19.68 6.14
CA SER A 42 5.90 20.86 5.33
C SER A 42 6.57 22.13 5.88
N ASP A 43 6.70 23.15 5.02
CA ASP A 43 7.27 24.45 5.42
C ASP A 43 6.44 25.15 6.51
N VAL A 44 5.16 24.80 6.62
CA VAL A 44 4.23 25.29 7.65
C VAL A 44 4.10 24.37 8.86
N GLY A 45 5.02 23.42 9.01
CA GLY A 45 5.11 22.55 10.19
C GLY A 45 4.18 21.34 10.23
N TYR A 46 3.46 21.00 9.14
CA TYR A 46 2.67 19.78 9.10
C TYR A 46 3.57 18.53 9.11
N LYS A 47 3.37 17.67 10.08
CA LYS A 47 4.13 16.44 10.29
C LYS A 47 3.42 15.25 9.63
N HIS A 48 3.47 15.19 8.32
CA HIS A 48 2.76 14.16 7.56
C HIS A 48 3.21 12.73 7.93
N GLY A 49 4.50 12.54 8.20
CA GLY A 49 5.03 11.24 8.59
C GLY A 49 4.43 10.73 9.90
N GLU A 50 4.36 11.58 10.93
CA GLU A 50 3.75 11.24 12.22
C GLU A 50 2.27 10.91 12.05
N LEU A 51 1.50 11.77 11.36
CA LEU A 51 0.08 11.57 11.13
C LEU A 51 -0.23 10.24 10.42
N ILE A 52 0.54 9.90 9.38
CA ILE A 52 0.35 8.64 8.63
C ILE A 52 0.68 7.45 9.53
N THR A 53 1.78 7.51 10.28
CA THR A 53 2.20 6.44 11.19
C THR A 53 1.16 6.19 12.28
N ASP A 54 0.69 7.24 12.93
CA ASP A 54 -0.32 7.14 14.00
C ASP A 54 -1.65 6.59 13.48
N THR A 55 -2.06 7.03 12.29
CA THR A 55 -3.28 6.54 11.64
C THR A 55 -3.20 5.04 11.37
N VAL A 56 -2.08 4.57 10.80
CA VAL A 56 -1.89 3.14 10.51
C VAL A 56 -1.77 2.33 11.81
N ALA A 57 -1.09 2.84 12.84
CA ALA A 57 -1.01 2.19 14.15
C ALA A 57 -2.40 2.01 14.77
N LYS A 58 -3.25 3.04 14.68
CA LYS A 58 -4.65 2.97 15.11
C LYS A 58 -5.42 1.90 14.35
N TRP A 59 -5.39 1.89 13.03
CA TRP A 59 -6.09 0.89 12.21
C TRP A 59 -5.62 -0.53 12.48
N ASN A 60 -4.32 -0.73 12.65
CA ASN A 60 -3.75 -2.02 13.02
C ASN A 60 -4.22 -2.51 14.39
N LYS A 61 -4.45 -1.59 15.34
CA LYS A 61 -4.97 -1.91 16.67
C LYS A 61 -6.46 -2.26 16.62
N GLU A 62 -7.23 -1.52 15.83
CA GLU A 62 -8.68 -1.69 15.71
C GLU A 62 -9.10 -2.84 14.78
N GLY A 63 -8.18 -3.35 13.96
CA GLY A 63 -8.49 -4.42 12.99
C GLY A 63 -9.43 -3.98 11.87
N THR A 64 -9.39 -2.69 11.48
CA THR A 64 -10.34 -2.04 10.57
C THR A 64 -10.35 -2.59 9.15
N ILE A 65 -9.32 -3.34 8.73
CA ILE A 65 -9.23 -3.91 7.37
C ILE A 65 -9.41 -5.42 7.45
N ASN A 66 -10.59 -5.87 7.80
CA ASN A 66 -10.95 -7.29 7.92
C ASN A 66 -9.94 -8.10 8.76
N GLY A 67 -9.38 -7.49 9.81
CA GLY A 67 -8.35 -8.09 10.66
C GLY A 67 -6.96 -8.16 10.04
N GLN A 68 -6.77 -7.72 8.80
CA GLN A 68 -5.44 -7.66 8.17
C GLN A 68 -4.60 -6.53 8.80
N LYS A 69 -3.29 -6.75 8.84
CA LYS A 69 -2.33 -5.72 9.29
C LYS A 69 -1.78 -4.95 8.10
N ILE A 70 -1.50 -3.68 8.33
CA ILE A 70 -0.77 -2.83 7.39
C ILE A 70 0.70 -2.81 7.81
N ASP A 71 1.57 -3.16 6.87
CA ASP A 71 3.01 -2.96 6.94
C ASP A 71 3.34 -1.67 6.17
N LEU A 72 3.73 -0.63 6.91
CA LEU A 72 3.91 0.73 6.39
C LEU A 72 5.39 1.05 6.21
N THR A 73 5.78 1.35 4.98
CA THR A 73 7.12 1.87 4.66
C THR A 73 7.03 3.34 4.26
N LEU A 74 7.75 4.21 4.96
CA LEU A 74 7.77 5.67 4.73
C LEU A 74 9.13 6.13 4.22
N TYR A 75 9.14 6.89 3.11
CA TYR A 75 10.33 7.57 2.59
C TYR A 75 10.04 9.06 2.40
N ASN A 76 10.97 9.91 2.89
CA ASN A 76 10.91 11.35 2.69
C ASN A 76 11.50 11.70 1.30
N ASP A 77 10.69 12.30 0.43
CA ASP A 77 11.15 12.77 -0.88
C ASP A 77 11.64 14.24 -0.85
N GLU A 78 11.43 14.95 0.26
CA GLU A 78 11.83 16.34 0.44
C GLU A 78 11.38 17.27 -0.73
N CYS A 79 10.35 16.87 -1.45
CA CYS A 79 9.92 17.54 -2.69
C CYS A 79 11.01 17.59 -3.78
N LYS A 80 11.95 16.61 -3.78
CA LYS A 80 13.02 16.45 -4.76
C LYS A 80 12.74 15.29 -5.71
N SER A 81 12.77 15.57 -7.01
CA SER A 81 12.42 14.60 -8.06
C SER A 81 13.27 13.34 -8.00
N GLU A 82 14.58 13.48 -7.80
CA GLU A 82 15.51 12.35 -7.73
C GLU A 82 15.19 11.44 -6.56
N LYS A 83 14.87 12.02 -5.38
CA LYS A 83 14.45 11.24 -4.20
C LYS A 83 13.13 10.52 -4.44
N GLY A 84 12.16 11.20 -5.07
CA GLY A 84 10.88 10.56 -5.40
C GLY A 84 11.02 9.35 -6.30
N VAL A 85 11.83 9.47 -7.36
CA VAL A 85 12.12 8.35 -8.29
C VAL A 85 12.85 7.21 -7.58
N ALA A 86 13.86 7.53 -6.76
CA ALA A 86 14.59 6.53 -5.97
C ALA A 86 13.66 5.81 -4.99
N ASN A 87 12.81 6.56 -4.26
CA ASN A 87 11.83 6.01 -3.34
C ASN A 87 10.82 5.11 -4.06
N ALA A 88 10.24 5.56 -5.18
CA ALA A 88 9.30 4.75 -5.96
C ALA A 88 9.94 3.44 -6.45
N THR A 89 11.19 3.52 -6.91
CA THR A 89 11.96 2.34 -7.35
C THR A 89 12.18 1.37 -6.18
N LYS A 90 12.59 1.88 -5.02
CA LYS A 90 12.83 1.06 -3.84
C LYS A 90 11.55 0.42 -3.34
N LEU A 91 10.46 1.18 -3.19
CA LEU A 91 9.16 0.70 -2.77
C LEU A 91 8.64 -0.42 -3.69
N ALA A 92 8.74 -0.22 -5.01
CA ALA A 92 8.21 -1.18 -5.98
C ALA A 92 9.03 -2.47 -6.08
N TYR A 93 10.37 -2.36 -6.15
CA TYR A 93 11.23 -3.48 -6.51
C TYR A 93 11.97 -4.14 -5.34
N GLN A 94 12.27 -3.38 -4.26
CA GLN A 94 12.96 -3.91 -3.08
C GLN A 94 11.98 -4.25 -1.96
N ASP A 95 11.16 -3.28 -1.55
CA ASP A 95 10.18 -3.45 -0.46
C ASP A 95 8.93 -4.23 -0.93
N LYS A 96 8.69 -4.27 -2.25
CA LYS A 96 7.59 -5.01 -2.90
C LYS A 96 6.24 -4.66 -2.30
N VAL A 97 5.96 -3.35 -2.21
CA VAL A 97 4.70 -2.85 -1.68
C VAL A 97 3.54 -3.14 -2.63
N HIS A 98 2.34 -3.31 -2.08
CA HIS A 98 1.13 -3.54 -2.86
C HIS A 98 0.56 -2.24 -3.45
N VAL A 99 0.86 -1.09 -2.83
CA VAL A 99 0.43 0.23 -3.30
C VAL A 99 1.44 1.29 -2.88
N ILE A 100 1.65 2.28 -3.73
CA ILE A 100 2.45 3.48 -3.44
C ILE A 100 1.50 4.66 -3.23
N ILE A 101 1.69 5.40 -2.14
CA ILE A 101 1.01 6.67 -1.89
C ILE A 101 2.02 7.82 -2.01
N GLY A 102 1.74 8.77 -2.86
CA GLY A 102 2.61 9.93 -3.04
C GLY A 102 2.74 10.42 -4.49
N SER A 103 3.41 11.52 -4.69
CA SER A 103 3.98 12.50 -3.77
C SER A 103 3.01 13.67 -3.54
N SER A 104 3.34 14.58 -2.60
CA SER A 104 2.61 15.84 -2.44
C SER A 104 3.01 16.87 -3.51
N CYS A 105 4.23 16.79 -4.03
CA CYS A 105 4.76 17.72 -5.01
C CYS A 105 4.59 17.19 -6.43
N SER A 106 3.95 17.97 -7.32
CA SER A 106 3.74 17.54 -8.72
C SER A 106 5.04 17.31 -9.49
N SER A 107 6.09 18.10 -9.20
CA SER A 107 7.42 17.92 -9.79
C SER A 107 8.06 16.57 -9.44
N VAL A 108 7.72 16.03 -8.27
CA VAL A 108 8.17 14.71 -7.80
C VAL A 108 7.27 13.61 -8.35
N THR A 109 5.96 13.82 -8.31
CA THR A 109 4.99 12.81 -8.77
C THR A 109 5.16 12.48 -10.25
N LEU A 110 5.37 13.48 -11.10
CA LEU A 110 5.50 13.29 -12.56
C LEU A 110 6.57 12.25 -12.94
N PRO A 111 7.83 12.31 -12.47
CA PRO A 111 8.83 11.30 -12.77
C PRO A 111 8.65 9.98 -11.99
N MET A 112 7.86 9.93 -10.91
CA MET A 112 7.51 8.68 -10.22
C MET A 112 6.53 7.82 -11.01
N VAL A 113 5.57 8.46 -11.71
CA VAL A 113 4.50 7.77 -12.47
C VAL A 113 5.02 6.67 -13.39
N PRO A 114 6.02 6.89 -14.27
CA PRO A 114 6.52 5.84 -15.14
C PRO A 114 7.17 4.67 -14.37
N VAL A 115 7.73 4.91 -13.19
CA VAL A 115 8.32 3.85 -12.34
C VAL A 115 7.21 2.93 -11.82
N SER A 116 6.17 3.50 -11.20
CA SER A 116 5.04 2.77 -10.66
C SER A 116 4.27 2.01 -11.74
N ALA A 117 4.02 2.66 -12.88
CA ALA A 117 3.34 2.06 -14.01
C ALA A 117 4.12 0.86 -14.61
N LYS A 118 5.45 1.01 -14.78
CA LYS A 118 6.33 -0.07 -15.27
C LYS A 118 6.37 -1.24 -14.29
N ALA A 119 6.40 -0.96 -13.00
CA ALA A 119 6.38 -1.97 -11.95
C ALA A 119 5.02 -2.63 -11.76
N LYS A 120 3.96 -2.10 -12.38
CA LYS A 120 2.56 -2.52 -12.19
C LYS A 120 2.12 -2.42 -10.72
N VAL A 121 2.63 -1.41 -10.00
CA VAL A 121 2.23 -1.11 -8.63
C VAL A 121 1.30 0.10 -8.64
N PRO A 122 0.06 -0.03 -8.15
CA PRO A 122 -0.85 1.10 -8.06
C PRO A 122 -0.24 2.28 -7.30
N GLN A 123 -0.32 3.49 -7.87
CA GLN A 123 0.09 4.72 -7.21
C GLN A 123 -1.10 5.62 -6.99
N ILE A 124 -1.41 5.89 -5.73
CA ILE A 124 -2.43 6.84 -5.29
C ILE A 124 -1.76 8.18 -5.02
N ILE A 125 -2.26 9.22 -5.67
CA ILE A 125 -1.70 10.58 -5.61
C ILE A 125 -2.67 11.46 -4.84
N PRO A 126 -2.40 11.73 -3.55
CA PRO A 126 -3.36 12.40 -2.67
C PRO A 126 -3.37 13.91 -2.81
N HIS A 127 -2.31 14.55 -3.35
CA HIS A 127 -2.19 16.00 -3.31
C HIS A 127 -1.78 16.67 -4.63
N SER A 128 -0.98 16.01 -5.48
CA SER A 128 -0.46 16.61 -6.71
C SER A 128 -1.56 16.89 -7.75
N THR A 129 -1.67 18.14 -8.23
CA THR A 129 -2.76 18.61 -9.09
C THR A 129 -2.38 18.77 -10.56
N ASN A 130 -1.10 18.62 -10.96
CA ASN A 130 -0.67 18.78 -12.34
C ASN A 130 -1.43 17.84 -13.28
N ALA A 131 -1.98 18.39 -14.37
CA ALA A 131 -2.81 17.67 -15.33
C ALA A 131 -2.03 16.54 -16.05
N ASP A 132 -0.72 16.71 -16.28
CA ASP A 132 0.08 15.76 -17.03
C ASP A 132 0.31 14.43 -16.30
N ILE A 133 0.10 14.39 -14.98
CA ILE A 133 0.23 13.19 -14.14
C ILE A 133 -0.65 12.04 -14.68
N THR A 134 -1.87 12.36 -15.10
CA THR A 134 -2.84 11.36 -15.59
C THR A 134 -3.12 11.47 -17.09
N LYS A 135 -2.47 12.42 -17.80
CA LYS A 135 -2.74 12.71 -19.22
C LYS A 135 -2.46 11.53 -20.14
N LYS A 136 -1.40 10.77 -19.87
CA LYS A 136 -1.01 9.61 -20.70
C LYS A 136 -1.88 8.38 -20.46
N GLY A 137 -2.72 8.40 -19.42
CA GLY A 137 -3.48 7.25 -18.99
C GLY A 137 -2.59 6.12 -18.49
N SER A 138 -2.96 5.51 -17.39
CA SER A 138 -2.36 4.27 -16.89
C SER A 138 -3.35 3.64 -15.93
N GLU A 139 -3.54 2.35 -16.02
CA GLU A 139 -4.38 1.57 -15.10
C GLU A 139 -3.83 1.50 -13.66
N TYR A 140 -2.57 1.94 -13.47
CA TYR A 140 -1.91 1.93 -12.16
C TYR A 140 -1.82 3.31 -11.50
N ILE A 141 -2.34 4.38 -12.12
CA ILE A 141 -2.17 5.76 -11.62
C ILE A 141 -3.50 6.38 -11.28
N PHE A 142 -3.70 6.65 -9.99
CA PHE A 142 -4.93 7.18 -9.44
C PHE A 142 -4.69 8.51 -8.75
N ARG A 143 -5.38 9.57 -9.19
CA ARG A 143 -5.27 10.89 -8.58
C ARG A 143 -6.56 11.25 -7.85
N VAL A 144 -6.45 11.62 -6.58
CA VAL A 144 -7.56 12.02 -5.73
C VAL A 144 -8.00 13.48 -6.00
N PRO A 145 -7.09 14.49 -6.03
CA PRO A 145 -7.49 15.87 -6.23
C PRO A 145 -7.87 16.15 -7.68
N VAL A 146 -8.73 17.13 -7.89
CA VAL A 146 -9.02 17.65 -9.21
C VAL A 146 -7.76 18.24 -9.87
N SER A 147 -7.71 18.18 -11.18
CA SER A 147 -6.58 18.71 -11.95
C SER A 147 -6.52 20.24 -11.87
N SER A 148 -5.33 20.80 -11.87
CA SER A 148 -5.10 22.23 -11.94
C SER A 148 -5.75 22.89 -13.17
N ARG A 149 -5.96 22.13 -14.25
CA ARG A 149 -6.70 22.58 -15.42
C ARG A 149 -8.16 22.94 -15.09
N PHE A 150 -8.80 22.17 -14.21
CA PHE A 150 -10.16 22.44 -13.77
C PHE A 150 -10.24 23.75 -12.96
N TYR A 151 -9.30 23.97 -12.06
CA TYR A 151 -9.23 25.23 -11.31
C TYR A 151 -9.08 26.44 -12.23
N LYS A 152 -8.25 26.35 -13.29
CA LYS A 152 -8.09 27.44 -14.26
C LYS A 152 -9.37 27.75 -15.00
N ILE A 153 -10.18 26.74 -15.35
CA ILE A 153 -11.48 26.95 -16.02
C ILE A 153 -12.45 27.68 -15.09
N VAL A 154 -12.52 27.28 -13.82
CA VAL A 154 -13.39 27.92 -12.83
C VAL A 154 -12.96 29.36 -12.56
N GLN A 155 -11.68 29.60 -12.32
CA GLN A 155 -11.12 30.94 -12.10
C GLN A 155 -11.36 31.85 -13.32
N GLY A 156 -11.11 31.35 -14.54
CA GLY A 156 -11.33 32.11 -15.77
C GLY A 156 -12.78 32.56 -15.94
N LYS A 157 -13.74 31.79 -15.51
CA LYS A 157 -15.17 32.19 -15.52
C LYS A 157 -15.45 33.30 -14.49
N PHE A 158 -14.87 33.20 -13.30
CA PHE A 158 -15.05 34.19 -12.23
C PHE A 158 -14.41 35.54 -12.52
N THR A 159 -13.34 35.59 -13.31
CA THR A 159 -12.62 36.83 -13.66
C THR A 159 -13.14 37.46 -14.94
N ALA A 160 -14.05 36.82 -15.69
CA ALA A 160 -14.64 37.31 -16.92
C ALA A 160 -16.01 38.00 -16.70
N GLU A 161 -16.57 37.93 -15.50
CA GLU A 161 -17.73 38.67 -15.01
C GLU A 161 -17.30 39.95 -14.30
#